data_eb71fdc383056d4b430e574faf835d51
#
_entry.id   eb71fdc383056d4b430e574faf835d51
#
_cell.length_a   1.000
_cell.length_b   1.000
_cell.length_c   1.000
_cell.angle_alpha   90.00
_cell.angle_beta   90.00
_cell.angle_gamma   90.00
#
_symmetry.space_group_name_H-M   'P 1'
#
loop_
_entity.id
_entity.type
_entity.pdbx_description
1 polymer ?
#
loop_
_entity_poly.entity_id
_entity_poly.type
_entity_poly.pdbx_seq_one_letter_code
_entity_poly.pdbx_strand_id
1 'polypeptide(L)'
;MSDTVDIFIPTLHTFAMNNAFTGSHGLFRFKIKPNVVKKTPKEVDMEASTITAEFWHGEYCYEKSEMEGKADFPMTEEGRADMKAWLETHV
;
A
#
# COMPACT_ATOMS: atom_id res chain seq x y z
N MET A 1 -14.01 -15.44 -19.22
CA MET A 1 -14.02 -14.65 -17.99
C MET A 1 -12.61 -14.18 -17.68
N SER A 2 -12.46 -12.95 -17.27
CA SER A 2 -11.15 -12.42 -16.94
C SER A 2 -10.65 -12.94 -15.60
N ASP A 3 -9.41 -13.41 -15.55
CA ASP A 3 -8.77 -13.81 -14.31
C ASP A 3 -7.98 -12.66 -13.70
N THR A 4 -8.11 -11.47 -14.29
CA THR A 4 -7.40 -10.29 -13.81
C THR A 4 -8.01 -9.81 -12.50
N VAL A 5 -7.17 -9.66 -11.50
CA VAL A 5 -7.55 -9.04 -10.23
C VAL A 5 -7.16 -7.58 -10.31
N ASP A 6 -8.13 -6.71 -10.04
CA ASP A 6 -7.89 -5.27 -10.06
C ASP A 6 -8.27 -4.70 -8.70
N ILE A 7 -7.27 -4.46 -7.87
CA ILE A 7 -7.48 -3.86 -6.56
C ILE A 7 -7.35 -2.34 -6.66
N PHE A 8 -8.09 -1.63 -5.81
CA PHE A 8 -8.01 -0.17 -5.78
C PHE A 8 -6.83 0.27 -4.91
N ILE A 9 -6.00 1.15 -5.47
CA ILE A 9 -4.90 1.78 -4.75
C ILE A 9 -5.08 3.30 -4.86
N PRO A 10 -5.08 4.04 -3.74
CA PRO A 10 -5.17 5.49 -3.78
C PRO A 10 -4.01 6.12 -4.54
N THR A 11 -4.18 7.38 -4.93
CA THR A 11 -3.12 8.13 -5.61
C THR A 11 -1.98 8.45 -4.64
N LEU A 12 -0.83 8.83 -5.18
CA LEU A 12 0.31 9.26 -4.37
C LEU A 12 -0.01 10.44 -3.46
N HIS A 13 -0.91 11.32 -3.90
CA HIS A 13 -1.33 12.46 -3.10
C HIS A 13 -1.85 12.03 -1.73
N THR A 14 -2.66 10.98 -1.68
CA THR A 14 -3.19 10.43 -0.43
C THR A 14 -2.06 10.03 0.52
N PHE A 15 -1.05 9.33 -0.01
CA PHE A 15 0.09 8.89 0.81
C PHE A 15 0.99 10.05 1.19
N ALA A 16 1.18 11.01 0.30
CA ALA A 16 1.99 12.19 0.58
C ALA A 16 1.40 13.03 1.72
N MET A 17 0.08 12.94 1.92
CA MET A 17 -0.59 13.58 3.06
C MET A 17 -0.55 12.73 4.33
N ASN A 18 0.26 11.69 4.34
CA ASN A 18 0.45 10.79 5.48
C ASN A 18 -0.81 10.02 5.89
N ASN A 19 -1.61 9.64 4.90
CA ASN A 19 -2.82 8.85 5.12
C ASN A 19 -2.58 7.39 4.76
N ALA A 20 -2.88 6.49 5.70
CA ALA A 20 -2.84 5.05 5.44
C ALA A 20 -4.13 4.62 4.72
N PHE A 21 -4.05 3.51 4.01
CA PHE A 21 -5.19 2.95 3.30
C PHE A 21 -5.32 1.46 3.62
N THR A 22 -6.54 1.01 3.86
CA THR A 22 -6.84 -0.40 4.06
C THR A 22 -7.87 -0.82 3.01
N GLY A 23 -7.57 -1.89 2.28
CA GLY A 23 -8.47 -2.40 1.26
C GLY A 23 -8.66 -3.90 1.40
N SER A 24 -9.54 -4.45 0.56
CA SER A 24 -9.81 -5.88 0.55
C SER A 24 -10.31 -6.34 -0.80
N HIS A 25 -10.10 -7.62 -1.08
CA HIS A 25 -10.67 -8.32 -2.24
C HIS A 25 -11.02 -9.74 -1.78
N GLY A 26 -12.28 -9.96 -1.47
CA GLY A 26 -12.70 -11.20 -0.83
C GLY A 26 -12.06 -11.31 0.56
N LEU A 27 -11.36 -12.41 0.82
CA LEU A 27 -10.66 -12.62 2.08
C LEU A 27 -9.24 -12.06 2.07
N PHE A 28 -8.74 -11.65 0.90
CA PHE A 28 -7.46 -10.97 0.80
C PHE A 28 -7.61 -9.55 1.31
N ARG A 29 -6.81 -9.20 2.29
CA ARG A 29 -6.83 -7.86 2.88
C ARG A 29 -5.44 -7.27 2.87
N PHE A 30 -5.36 -5.95 2.72
CA PHE A 30 -4.08 -5.28 2.68
C PHE A 30 -4.16 -3.92 3.35
N LYS A 31 -3.01 -3.47 3.86
CA LYS A 31 -2.87 -2.15 4.44
C LYS A 31 -1.62 -1.49 3.86
N ILE A 32 -1.75 -0.24 3.49
CA ILE A 32 -0.67 0.54 2.91
C ILE A 32 -0.41 1.73 3.84
N LYS A 33 0.83 1.85 4.31
CA LYS A 33 1.24 2.91 5.22
C LYS A 33 2.29 3.79 4.55
N PRO A 34 2.09 5.10 4.50
CA PRO A 34 3.14 5.98 4.00
C PRO A 34 4.20 6.22 5.07
N ASN A 35 5.44 6.35 4.64
CA ASN A 35 6.56 6.77 5.48
C ASN A 35 7.05 8.09 4.91
N VAL A 36 6.41 9.18 5.31
CA VAL A 36 6.64 10.49 4.74
C VAL A 36 7.86 11.15 5.37
N VAL A 37 8.80 11.54 4.51
CA VAL A 37 9.97 12.32 4.91
C VAL A 37 9.76 13.73 4.37
N LYS A 38 9.95 14.74 5.19
CA LYS A 38 9.74 16.12 4.81
C LYS A 38 11.06 16.84 4.63
N LYS A 39 11.22 17.56 3.51
CA LYS A 39 12.37 18.46 3.28
C LYS A 39 12.24 19.70 4.15
N THR A 40 11.02 20.23 4.20
CA THR A 40 10.67 21.41 5.01
C THR A 40 9.33 21.12 5.69
N PRO A 41 8.90 21.93 6.67
CA PRO A 41 7.58 21.75 7.27
C PRO A 41 6.42 21.77 6.28
N LYS A 42 6.64 22.30 5.06
CA LYS A 42 5.61 22.41 4.03
C LYS A 42 5.80 21.50 2.83
N GLU A 43 6.98 20.90 2.68
CA GLU A 43 7.30 20.07 1.51
C GLU A 43 7.65 18.65 1.90
N VAL A 44 7.08 17.70 1.16
CA VAL A 44 7.38 16.27 1.29
C VAL A 44 8.50 15.91 0.33
N ASP A 45 9.50 15.20 0.82
CA ASP A 45 10.56 14.65 -0.02
C ASP A 45 10.09 13.30 -0.56
N MET A 46 9.55 13.32 -1.77
CA MET A 46 9.02 12.10 -2.40
C MET A 46 10.12 11.08 -2.70
N GLU A 47 11.35 11.54 -2.93
CA GLU A 47 12.47 10.62 -3.20
C GLU A 47 12.92 9.88 -1.96
N ALA A 48 12.85 10.53 -0.79
CA ALA A 48 13.22 9.91 0.48
C ALA A 48 12.05 9.18 1.12
N SER A 49 10.83 9.44 0.70
CA SER A 49 9.63 8.84 1.26
C SER A 49 9.37 7.47 0.64
N THR A 50 8.75 6.58 1.43
CA THR A 50 8.39 5.24 0.96
C THR A 50 6.96 4.93 1.35
N ILE A 51 6.42 3.86 0.75
CA ILE A 51 5.14 3.30 1.12
C ILE A 51 5.35 1.84 1.47
N THR A 52 4.75 1.40 2.57
CA THR A 52 4.86 0.04 3.05
C THR A 52 3.53 -0.67 2.85
N ALA A 53 3.53 -1.77 2.12
CA ALA A 53 2.34 -2.59 1.90
C ALA A 53 2.45 -3.88 2.71
N GLU A 54 1.35 -4.23 3.37
CA GLU A 54 1.23 -5.47 4.14
C GLU A 54 -0.06 -6.15 3.72
N PHE A 55 -0.08 -7.47 3.71
CA PHE A 55 -1.30 -8.20 3.37
C PHE A 55 -1.51 -9.42 4.27
N TRP A 56 -2.76 -9.84 4.35
CA TRP A 56 -3.14 -11.07 5.05
C TRP A 56 -4.43 -11.60 4.41
N HIS A 57 -4.75 -12.85 4.71
CA HIS A 57 -6.02 -13.46 4.31
C HIS A 57 -6.83 -13.81 5.55
N GLY A 58 -8.14 -13.60 5.49
CA GLY A 58 -9.03 -13.98 6.57
C GLY A 58 -10.06 -12.90 6.90
N GLU A 59 -10.88 -13.20 7.90
CA GLU A 59 -11.97 -12.32 8.31
C GLU A 59 -11.57 -11.34 9.41
N TYR A 60 -10.40 -11.54 10.02
CA TYR A 60 -9.96 -10.70 11.12
C TYR A 60 -9.36 -9.39 10.64
N CYS A 61 -9.44 -8.36 11.47
CA CYS A 61 -8.86 -7.07 11.18
C CYS A 61 -7.33 -7.13 11.34
N TYR A 62 -6.68 -6.06 10.89
CA TYR A 62 -5.22 -5.91 10.92
C TYR A 62 -4.61 -6.31 12.27
N GLU A 63 -5.18 -5.83 13.37
CA GLU A 63 -4.62 -6.04 14.70
C GLU A 63 -4.68 -7.51 15.17
N LYS A 64 -5.62 -8.28 14.62
CA LYS A 64 -5.83 -9.67 15.02
C LYS A 64 -5.26 -10.69 14.05
N SER A 65 -4.69 -10.22 12.94
CA SER A 65 -4.18 -11.08 11.88
C SER A 65 -2.67 -11.04 11.83
N GLU A 66 -2.07 -12.17 11.49
CA GLU A 66 -0.65 -12.19 11.18
C GLU A 66 -0.44 -11.75 9.74
N MET A 67 0.52 -10.87 9.51
CA MET A 67 0.83 -10.42 8.17
C MET A 67 1.53 -11.53 7.40
N GLU A 68 0.97 -11.89 6.25
CA GLU A 68 1.53 -12.92 5.39
C GLU A 68 2.66 -12.40 4.53
N GLY A 69 2.66 -11.09 4.26
CA GLY A 69 3.72 -10.46 3.50
C GLY A 69 3.78 -8.97 3.76
N LYS A 70 4.98 -8.41 3.58
CA LYS A 70 5.24 -7.01 3.76
C LYS A 70 6.36 -6.59 2.83
N ALA A 71 6.21 -5.44 2.18
CA ALA A 71 7.24 -4.89 1.30
C ALA A 71 7.19 -3.37 1.30
N ASP A 72 8.34 -2.76 1.07
CA ASP A 72 8.47 -1.32 0.97
C ASP A 72 8.70 -0.93 -0.50
N PHE A 73 8.08 0.17 -0.91
CA PHE A 73 8.20 0.69 -2.27
C PHE A 73 8.48 2.19 -2.21
N PRO A 74 9.17 2.75 -3.21
CA PRO A 74 9.36 4.19 -3.24
C PRO A 74 8.04 4.92 -3.44
N MET A 75 7.93 6.12 -2.88
CA MET A 75 6.72 6.94 -3.04
C MET A 75 6.74 7.66 -4.39
N THR A 76 6.68 6.89 -5.47
CA THR A 76 6.67 7.35 -6.86
C THR A 76 5.58 6.62 -7.62
N GLU A 77 5.26 7.08 -8.84
CA GLU A 77 4.28 6.38 -9.67
C GLU A 77 4.76 4.97 -10.01
N GLU A 78 6.04 4.77 -10.24
CA GLU A 78 6.60 3.45 -10.49
C GLU A 78 6.48 2.56 -9.24
N GLY A 79 6.81 3.11 -8.08
CA GLY A 79 6.70 2.38 -6.81
C GLY A 79 5.26 2.01 -6.49
N ARG A 80 4.32 2.92 -6.76
CA ARG A 80 2.89 2.67 -6.58
C ARG A 80 2.42 1.54 -7.51
N ALA A 81 2.84 1.58 -8.76
CA ALA A 81 2.49 0.55 -9.74
C ALA A 81 3.09 -0.81 -9.36
N ASP A 82 4.34 -0.83 -8.92
CA ASP A 82 5.01 -2.04 -8.48
C ASP A 82 4.32 -2.63 -7.24
N MET A 83 3.91 -1.79 -6.31
CA MET A 83 3.18 -2.21 -5.11
C MET A 83 1.84 -2.84 -5.49
N LYS A 84 1.11 -2.20 -6.40
CA LYS A 84 -0.17 -2.73 -6.87
C LYS A 84 0.01 -4.10 -7.51
N ALA A 85 0.99 -4.24 -8.40
CA ALA A 85 1.30 -5.52 -9.05
C ALA A 85 1.68 -6.59 -8.01
N TRP A 86 2.53 -6.23 -7.04
CA TRP A 86 2.94 -7.14 -5.98
C TRP A 86 1.74 -7.63 -5.16
N LEU A 87 0.86 -6.73 -4.77
CA LEU A 87 -0.35 -7.10 -4.04
C LEU A 87 -1.26 -8.01 -4.88
N GLU A 88 -1.42 -7.70 -6.15
CA GLU A 88 -2.26 -8.49 -7.05
C GLU A 88 -1.73 -9.90 -7.28
N THR A 89 -0.43 -10.12 -7.17
CA THR A 89 0.14 -11.46 -7.28
C THR A 89 -0.14 -12.33 -6.07
N HIS A 90 -0.54 -11.75 -4.95
CA HIS A 90 -0.80 -12.48 -3.71
C HIS A 90 -2.28 -12.62 -3.37
N VAL A 91 -3.14 -12.04 -4.18
CA VAL A 91 -4.59 -12.11 -3.97
C VAL A 91 -5.12 -13.55 -4.06
#